data_ef588a7da6f6dc48089da2a3a33a62c2
#
_entry.id   ef588a7da6f6dc48089da2a3a33a62c2
#
_cell.length_a   1.000
_cell.length_b   1.000
_cell.length_c   1.000
_cell.angle_alpha   90.00
_cell.angle_beta   90.00
_cell.angle_gamma   90.00
#
_symmetry.space_group_name_H-M   'P 1'
#
loop_
_entity.id
_entity.type
_entity.pdbx_description
1 polymer ?
#
loop_
_entity_poly.entity_id
_entity_poly.type
_entity_poly.pdbx_seq_one_letter_code
_entity_poly.pdbx_strand_id
1 'polypeptide(L)'
;SPLFFDKTKPDVKWASPANGLVKTIQFGARRSVEKIEISVSGTEAIRGEAFRQEQLTRADRPTILSRILEGNLFTLIRQRPYNKISNPNDTPRDIFISAVNSAPLSVQIETVIESEKEAFQAGVTALSKLTDGKVYVTFRNAIELKDAIVQTISGPHPAGNVGIQIHHTKPITP
;
A
#
# COMPACT_ATOMS: atom_id res chain seq x y z
N SER A 1 15.41 -7.17 8.44
CA SER A 1 15.82 -5.96 9.18
C SER A 1 15.55 -4.70 8.36
N PRO A 2 15.15 -3.59 8.98
CA PRO A 2 15.02 -2.32 8.28
C PRO A 2 16.40 -1.78 7.88
N LEU A 3 16.47 -1.14 6.70
CA LEU A 3 17.69 -0.50 6.18
C LEU A 3 17.75 0.98 6.53
N PHE A 4 16.64 1.67 6.42
CA PHE A 4 16.54 3.11 6.70
C PHE A 4 15.09 3.50 7.02
N PHE A 5 14.92 4.73 7.48
CA PHE A 5 13.62 5.36 7.76
C PHE A 5 13.71 6.87 7.52
N ASP A 6 12.55 7.50 7.35
CA ASP A 6 12.45 8.96 7.33
C ASP A 6 12.44 9.50 8.77
N LYS A 7 13.33 10.43 9.07
CA LYS A 7 13.41 11.05 10.42
C LYS A 7 12.11 11.72 10.86
N THR A 8 11.28 12.15 9.92
CA THR A 8 9.98 12.76 10.21
C THR A 8 8.89 11.73 10.51
N LYS A 9 9.14 10.45 10.15
CA LYS A 9 8.22 9.32 10.32
C LYS A 9 9.00 8.06 10.70
N PRO A 10 9.57 7.99 11.91
CA PRO A 10 10.51 6.93 12.29
C PRO A 10 9.89 5.52 12.32
N ASP A 11 8.57 5.43 12.43
CA ASP A 11 7.84 4.16 12.41
C ASP A 11 7.73 3.59 10.99
N VAL A 12 7.84 4.44 9.96
CA VAL A 12 7.82 4.02 8.56
C VAL A 12 9.23 3.62 8.13
N LYS A 13 9.44 2.33 7.95
CA LYS A 13 10.75 1.74 7.67
C LYS A 13 10.76 1.08 6.31
N TRP A 14 11.95 1.01 5.70
CA TRP A 14 12.19 0.26 4.48
C TRP A 14 13.02 -0.98 4.81
N ALA A 15 12.46 -2.15 4.52
CA ALA A 15 13.13 -3.42 4.76
C ALA A 15 14.24 -3.68 3.73
N SER A 16 15.16 -4.54 4.10
CA SER A 16 16.11 -5.12 3.17
C SER A 16 15.38 -5.99 2.12
N PRO A 17 15.65 -5.80 0.82
CA PRO A 17 15.07 -6.63 -0.23
C PRO A 17 15.71 -8.03 -0.31
N ALA A 18 16.80 -8.26 0.39
CA ALA A 18 17.54 -9.52 0.36
C ALA A 18 18.17 -9.84 1.71
N ASN A 19 18.44 -11.13 1.94
CA ASN A 19 19.27 -11.57 3.05
C ASN A 19 20.75 -11.34 2.71
N GLY A 20 21.51 -10.72 3.62
CA GLY A 20 22.90 -10.40 3.37
C GLY A 20 23.48 -9.35 4.32
N LEU A 21 24.67 -8.89 3.98
CA LEU A 21 25.39 -7.86 4.71
C LEU A 21 25.44 -6.55 3.91
N VAL A 22 25.21 -5.44 4.58
CA VAL A 22 25.42 -4.12 3.98
C VAL A 22 26.92 -3.95 3.71
N LYS A 23 27.27 -3.84 2.43
CA LYS A 23 28.65 -3.67 1.98
C LYS A 23 29.08 -2.21 1.98
N THR A 24 28.22 -1.34 1.47
CA THR A 24 28.54 0.07 1.31
C THR A 24 27.28 0.92 1.43
N ILE A 25 27.41 2.09 2.04
CA ILE A 25 26.39 3.14 2.01
C ILE A 25 27.01 4.37 1.36
N GLN A 26 26.48 4.80 0.24
CA GLN A 26 26.92 6.00 -0.47
C GLN A 26 26.01 7.16 -0.09
N PHE A 27 26.64 8.27 0.24
CA PHE A 27 25.97 9.51 0.60
C PHE A 27 26.19 10.56 -0.49
N GLY A 28 25.10 11.20 -0.88
CA GLY A 28 25.11 12.37 -1.74
C GLY A 28 25.17 13.68 -0.98
N ALA A 29 24.72 14.74 -1.65
CA ALA A 29 24.66 16.07 -1.08
C ALA A 29 23.88 16.10 0.24
N ARG A 30 24.36 16.88 1.20
CA ARG A 30 23.76 17.03 2.55
C ARG A 30 23.59 15.69 3.30
N ARG A 31 24.47 14.72 3.02
CA ARG A 31 24.45 13.37 3.60
C ARG A 31 23.13 12.60 3.35
N SER A 32 22.44 12.89 2.25
CA SER A 32 21.33 12.03 1.80
C SER A 32 21.88 10.67 1.37
N VAL A 33 21.20 9.59 1.77
CA VAL A 33 21.56 8.25 1.31
C VAL A 33 21.14 8.11 -0.16
N GLU A 34 22.09 7.88 -1.05
CA GLU A 34 21.84 7.68 -2.48
C GLU A 34 21.79 6.21 -2.87
N LYS A 35 22.65 5.40 -2.25
CA LYS A 35 22.77 3.99 -2.59
C LYS A 35 23.17 3.16 -1.37
N ILE A 36 22.55 2.00 -1.23
CA ILE A 36 22.95 0.97 -0.27
C ILE A 36 23.25 -0.30 -1.07
N GLU A 37 24.46 -0.81 -0.96
CA GLU A 37 24.87 -2.06 -1.56
C GLU A 37 24.80 -3.19 -0.53
N ILE A 38 24.13 -4.29 -0.91
CA ILE A 38 23.99 -5.46 -0.07
C ILE A 38 24.69 -6.63 -0.75
N SER A 39 25.62 -7.27 -0.05
CA SER A 39 26.20 -8.54 -0.45
C SER A 39 25.21 -9.63 -0.05
N VAL A 40 24.51 -10.18 -1.04
CA VAL A 40 23.46 -11.17 -0.81
C VAL A 40 24.08 -12.50 -0.36
N SER A 41 23.57 -13.06 0.73
CA SER A 41 23.96 -14.37 1.25
C SER A 41 22.72 -15.15 1.69
N GLY A 42 22.39 -16.21 0.95
CA GLY A 42 21.22 -17.05 1.23
C GLY A 42 19.91 -16.51 0.63
N THR A 43 18.86 -17.32 0.76
CA THR A 43 17.53 -17.08 0.22
C THR A 43 16.46 -16.95 1.31
N GLU A 44 16.88 -16.89 2.57
CA GLU A 44 15.96 -16.82 3.70
C GLU A 44 15.20 -15.49 3.71
N ALA A 45 13.91 -15.56 3.90
CA ALA A 45 13.04 -14.42 4.07
C ALA A 45 12.34 -14.46 5.43
N ILE A 46 12.26 -13.33 6.09
CA ILE A 46 11.43 -13.21 7.30
C ILE A 46 9.97 -13.16 6.84
N ARG A 47 9.18 -14.11 7.29
CA ARG A 47 7.73 -14.13 7.08
C ARG A 47 7.05 -13.55 8.31
N GLY A 48 6.17 -12.59 8.11
CA GLY A 48 5.26 -12.12 9.15
C GLY A 48 4.22 -13.18 9.47
N GLU A 49 3.69 -13.12 10.68
CA GLU A 49 2.54 -13.95 11.06
C GLU A 49 1.29 -13.43 10.37
N ALA A 50 0.61 -14.29 9.61
CA ALA A 50 -0.64 -13.93 8.94
C ALA A 50 -1.80 -13.84 9.95
N PHE A 51 -2.68 -12.88 9.78
CA PHE A 51 -3.96 -12.87 10.48
C PHE A 51 -4.85 -13.99 9.96
N ARG A 52 -5.47 -14.72 10.88
CA ARG A 52 -6.65 -15.54 10.53
C ARG A 52 -7.84 -14.60 10.31
N GLN A 53 -8.78 -15.00 9.48
CA GLN A 53 -9.97 -14.18 9.14
C GLN A 53 -10.71 -13.67 10.40
N GLU A 54 -10.87 -14.51 11.41
CA GLU A 54 -11.51 -14.13 12.66
C GLU A 54 -10.74 -13.08 13.45
N GLN A 55 -9.39 -13.19 13.46
CA GLN A 55 -8.51 -12.22 14.11
C GLN A 55 -8.59 -10.87 13.39
N LEU A 56 -8.56 -10.88 12.05
CA LEU A 56 -8.69 -9.68 11.22
C LEU A 56 -10.03 -8.96 11.48
N THR A 57 -11.12 -9.70 11.58
CA THR A 57 -12.45 -9.13 11.84
C THR A 57 -12.53 -8.43 13.19
N ARG A 58 -11.88 -8.99 14.22
CA ARG A 58 -11.88 -8.45 15.58
C ARG A 58 -10.80 -7.41 15.85
N ALA A 59 -9.81 -7.31 14.99
CA ALA A 59 -8.68 -6.40 15.16
C ALA A 59 -9.15 -4.94 15.13
N ASP A 60 -8.58 -4.14 16.01
CA ASP A 60 -8.73 -2.69 16.04
C ASP A 60 -7.70 -1.99 15.14
N ARG A 61 -7.86 -0.69 14.96
CA ARG A 61 -6.96 0.13 14.16
C ARG A 61 -5.49 0.05 14.60
N PRO A 62 -5.15 0.20 15.91
CA PRO A 62 -3.77 0.09 16.35
C PRO A 62 -3.11 -1.25 16.00
N THR A 63 -3.84 -2.35 16.17
CA THR A 63 -3.35 -3.69 15.86
C THR A 63 -3.07 -3.85 14.36
N ILE A 64 -3.98 -3.41 13.49
CA ILE A 64 -3.79 -3.45 12.04
C ILE A 64 -2.62 -2.55 11.63
N LEU A 65 -2.55 -1.33 12.16
CA LEU A 65 -1.48 -0.39 11.86
C LEU A 65 -0.10 -0.95 12.24
N SER A 66 0.03 -1.53 13.43
CA SER A 66 1.26 -2.18 13.88
C SER A 66 1.71 -3.27 12.90
N ARG A 67 0.79 -4.14 12.47
CA ARG A 67 1.10 -5.20 11.51
C ARG A 67 1.55 -4.69 10.15
N ILE A 68 0.90 -3.65 9.65
CA ILE A 68 1.27 -3.03 8.37
C ILE A 68 2.67 -2.37 8.47
N LEU A 69 2.98 -1.73 9.60
CA LEU A 69 4.29 -1.14 9.85
C LEU A 69 5.38 -2.20 10.02
N GLU A 70 5.13 -3.25 10.78
CA GLU A 70 6.04 -4.40 10.97
C GLU A 70 6.33 -5.11 9.64
N GLY A 71 5.31 -5.25 8.79
CA GLY A 71 5.44 -5.80 7.44
C GLY A 71 6.11 -4.86 6.43
N ASN A 72 6.47 -3.64 6.83
CA ASN A 72 7.01 -2.58 5.96
C ASN A 72 6.10 -2.22 4.76
N LEU A 73 4.80 -2.49 4.88
CA LEU A 73 3.80 -2.24 3.82
C LEU A 73 3.29 -0.80 3.84
N PHE A 74 3.47 -0.07 4.94
CA PHE A 74 2.95 1.29 5.10
C PHE A 74 3.54 2.27 4.08
N THR A 75 4.73 2.00 3.57
CA THR A 75 5.38 2.79 2.50
C THR A 75 4.59 2.81 1.18
N LEU A 76 3.67 1.86 0.99
CA LEU A 76 2.79 1.77 -0.18
C LEU A 76 1.56 2.68 -0.07
N ILE A 77 1.24 3.17 1.13
CA ILE A 77 0.08 4.03 1.36
C ILE A 77 0.45 5.48 1.08
N ARG A 78 -0.20 6.08 0.09
CA ARG A 78 0.10 7.43 -0.39
C ARG A 78 -0.98 8.42 -0.02
N GLN A 79 -0.58 9.53 0.59
CA GLN A 79 -1.46 10.64 0.91
C GLN A 79 -1.62 11.56 -0.29
N ARG A 80 -2.85 11.87 -0.64
CA ARG A 80 -3.18 12.86 -1.68
C ARG A 80 -3.49 14.23 -1.04
N PRO A 81 -3.28 15.34 -1.77
CA PRO A 81 -2.98 15.45 -3.22
C PRO A 81 -1.49 15.28 -3.60
N TYR A 82 -0.56 15.41 -2.66
CA TYR A 82 0.87 15.54 -2.96
C TYR A 82 1.62 14.23 -3.20
N ASN A 83 0.93 13.11 -3.19
CA ASN A 83 1.50 11.77 -3.39
C ASN A 83 2.68 11.44 -2.45
N LYS A 84 2.62 11.93 -1.22
CA LYS A 84 3.60 11.61 -0.17
C LYS A 84 3.23 10.30 0.53
N ILE A 85 4.20 9.65 1.16
CA ILE A 85 3.91 8.57 2.10
C ILE A 85 3.08 9.16 3.24
N SER A 86 1.97 8.51 3.57
CA SER A 86 1.08 8.96 4.63
C SER A 86 1.76 8.94 6.00
N ASN A 87 1.16 9.61 6.98
CA ASN A 87 1.62 9.55 8.36
C ASN A 87 0.82 8.47 9.09
N PRO A 88 1.45 7.50 9.79
CA PRO A 88 0.75 6.48 10.54
C PRO A 88 -0.20 7.01 11.62
N ASN A 89 0.11 8.19 12.15
CA ASN A 89 -0.69 8.83 13.19
C ASN A 89 -1.93 9.55 12.66
N ASP A 90 -2.02 9.77 11.34
CA ASP A 90 -3.17 10.43 10.73
C ASP A 90 -4.27 9.39 10.45
N THR A 91 -5.53 9.78 10.65
CA THR A 91 -6.68 9.01 10.18
C THR A 91 -7.16 9.61 8.86
N PRO A 92 -7.08 8.87 7.75
CA PRO A 92 -7.52 9.38 6.46
C PRO A 92 -9.04 9.51 6.42
N ARG A 93 -9.54 10.52 5.70
CA ARG A 93 -10.97 10.69 5.45
C ARG A 93 -11.57 9.50 4.69
N ASP A 94 -10.87 9.02 3.69
CA ASP A 94 -11.26 7.88 2.84
C ASP A 94 -9.99 7.22 2.29
N ILE A 95 -10.11 5.95 1.89
CA ILE A 95 -9.03 5.20 1.24
C ILE A 95 -9.46 4.80 -0.17
N PHE A 96 -8.58 4.98 -1.15
CA PHE A 96 -8.82 4.63 -2.54
C PHE A 96 -7.83 3.57 -3.01
N ILE A 97 -8.36 2.47 -3.54
CA ILE A 97 -7.59 1.37 -4.11
C ILE A 97 -7.89 1.35 -5.61
N SER A 98 -6.86 1.56 -6.43
CA SER A 98 -6.99 1.43 -7.87
C SER A 98 -6.59 0.02 -8.30
N ALA A 99 -7.58 -0.76 -8.70
CA ALA A 99 -7.40 -2.11 -9.25
C ALA A 99 -7.57 -2.10 -10.78
N VAL A 100 -7.29 -0.98 -11.41
CA VAL A 100 -7.32 -0.82 -12.87
C VAL A 100 -6.09 -0.05 -13.34
N ASN A 101 -5.50 -0.52 -14.43
CA ASN A 101 -4.45 0.21 -15.14
C ASN A 101 -4.89 0.44 -16.58
N SER A 102 -4.90 1.71 -17.02
CA SER A 102 -5.26 2.10 -18.39
C SER A 102 -4.05 2.38 -19.28
N ALA A 103 -2.83 2.21 -18.79
CA ALA A 103 -1.64 2.39 -19.60
C ALA A 103 -1.53 1.31 -20.68
N PRO A 104 -1.03 1.64 -21.88
CA PRO A 104 -0.80 0.65 -22.93
C PRO A 104 0.09 -0.49 -22.44
N LEU A 105 -0.19 -1.72 -22.87
CA LEU A 105 0.56 -2.93 -22.52
C LEU A 105 0.63 -3.25 -21.03
N SER A 106 -0.25 -2.66 -20.22
CA SER A 106 -0.32 -2.96 -18.79
C SER A 106 -0.98 -4.32 -18.53
N VAL A 107 -0.55 -4.96 -17.43
CA VAL A 107 -1.18 -6.18 -16.94
C VAL A 107 -2.62 -5.89 -16.51
N GLN A 108 -3.54 -6.81 -16.79
CA GLN A 108 -4.90 -6.76 -16.25
C GLN A 108 -4.86 -7.16 -14.78
N ILE A 109 -5.03 -6.19 -13.91
CA ILE A 109 -4.91 -6.36 -12.45
C ILE A 109 -5.98 -7.33 -11.94
N GLU A 110 -7.15 -7.34 -12.57
CA GLU A 110 -8.26 -8.24 -12.23
C GLU A 110 -7.84 -9.71 -12.27
N THR A 111 -7.05 -10.13 -13.26
CA THR A 111 -6.55 -11.51 -13.36
C THR A 111 -5.66 -11.89 -12.18
N VAL A 112 -4.84 -10.94 -11.70
CA VAL A 112 -4.01 -11.16 -10.51
C VAL A 112 -4.88 -11.25 -9.25
N ILE A 113 -5.89 -10.40 -9.13
CA ILE A 113 -6.82 -10.39 -7.99
C ILE A 113 -7.66 -11.66 -7.94
N GLU A 114 -8.09 -12.18 -9.09
CA GLU A 114 -8.86 -13.43 -9.15
C GLU A 114 -8.09 -14.62 -8.57
N SER A 115 -6.77 -14.69 -8.81
CA SER A 115 -5.92 -15.76 -8.24
C SER A 115 -5.70 -15.62 -6.74
N GLU A 116 -5.84 -14.40 -6.19
CA GLU A 116 -5.56 -14.07 -4.78
C GLU A 116 -6.76 -13.37 -4.12
N LYS A 117 -7.98 -13.74 -4.51
CA LYS A 117 -9.21 -13.04 -4.09
C LYS A 117 -9.38 -12.94 -2.58
N GLU A 118 -9.07 -14.01 -1.85
CA GLU A 118 -9.19 -14.04 -0.39
C GLU A 118 -8.17 -13.11 0.26
N ALA A 119 -6.93 -13.11 -0.22
CA ALA A 119 -5.88 -12.23 0.27
C ALA A 119 -6.19 -10.76 -0.03
N PHE A 120 -6.73 -10.47 -1.23
CA PHE A 120 -7.17 -9.14 -1.60
C PHE A 120 -8.32 -8.65 -0.70
N GLN A 121 -9.33 -9.50 -0.47
CA GLN A 121 -10.43 -9.17 0.44
C GLN A 121 -9.93 -8.91 1.87
N ALA A 122 -9.00 -9.72 2.37
CA ALA A 122 -8.38 -9.50 3.68
C ALA A 122 -7.67 -8.15 3.76
N GLY A 123 -6.95 -7.78 2.70
CA GLY A 123 -6.31 -6.47 2.57
C GLY A 123 -7.30 -5.30 2.61
N VAL A 124 -8.42 -5.42 1.88
CA VAL A 124 -9.51 -4.43 1.89
C VAL A 124 -10.11 -4.29 3.29
N THR A 125 -10.40 -5.41 3.97
CA THR A 125 -10.91 -5.43 5.34
C THR A 125 -9.91 -4.80 6.32
N ALA A 126 -8.60 -5.06 6.18
CA ALA A 126 -7.57 -4.42 6.99
C ALA A 126 -7.56 -2.90 6.78
N LEU A 127 -7.58 -2.44 5.53
CA LEU A 127 -7.58 -1.02 5.21
C LEU A 127 -8.84 -0.30 5.68
N SER A 128 -10.00 -0.97 5.71
CA SER A 128 -11.23 -0.38 6.23
C SER A 128 -11.14 0.00 7.72
N LYS A 129 -10.25 -0.65 8.49
CA LYS A 129 -10.00 -0.31 9.89
C LYS A 129 -9.12 0.92 10.08
N LEU A 130 -8.48 1.42 9.01
CA LEU A 130 -7.58 2.56 9.08
C LEU A 130 -8.25 3.90 8.82
N THR A 131 -9.50 3.93 8.40
CA THR A 131 -10.25 5.15 8.08
C THR A 131 -11.57 5.20 8.84
N ASP A 132 -12.02 6.40 9.19
CA ASP A 132 -13.38 6.64 9.70
C ASP A 132 -14.40 6.79 8.56
N GLY A 133 -13.93 6.88 7.33
CA GLY A 133 -14.74 7.03 6.13
C GLY A 133 -15.00 5.73 5.40
N LYS A 134 -14.75 5.72 4.10
CA LYS A 134 -14.99 4.57 3.23
C LYS A 134 -13.73 4.13 2.49
N VAL A 135 -13.66 2.85 2.18
CA VAL A 135 -12.70 2.30 1.23
C VAL A 135 -13.40 2.23 -0.13
N TYR A 136 -12.83 2.85 -1.14
CA TYR A 136 -13.28 2.79 -2.52
C TYR A 136 -12.32 1.91 -3.32
N VAL A 137 -12.85 0.92 -4.01
CA VAL A 137 -12.04 0.06 -4.89
C VAL A 137 -12.55 0.20 -6.31
N THR A 138 -11.67 0.61 -7.21
CA THR A 138 -12.01 0.87 -8.61
C THR A 138 -11.48 -0.24 -9.50
N PHE A 139 -12.37 -0.84 -10.28
CA PHE A 139 -12.10 -1.90 -11.25
C PHE A 139 -12.51 -1.48 -12.67
N ARG A 140 -12.12 -2.26 -13.67
CA ARG A 140 -12.71 -2.20 -15.01
C ARG A 140 -14.05 -2.94 -15.04
N ASN A 141 -14.08 -4.15 -14.45
CA ASN A 141 -15.27 -4.97 -14.29
C ASN A 141 -15.54 -5.15 -12.80
N ALA A 142 -16.77 -4.89 -12.35
CA ALA A 142 -17.12 -4.98 -10.94
C ALA A 142 -16.96 -6.40 -10.42
N ILE A 143 -16.36 -6.51 -9.22
CA ILE A 143 -16.34 -7.72 -8.41
C ILE A 143 -16.94 -7.41 -7.06
N GLU A 144 -17.55 -8.39 -6.43
CA GLU A 144 -18.11 -8.22 -5.08
C GLU A 144 -17.01 -8.21 -4.04
N LEU A 145 -17.01 -7.20 -3.19
CA LEU A 145 -16.13 -7.05 -2.03
C LEU A 145 -16.93 -6.64 -0.80
N LYS A 146 -16.50 -7.13 0.36
CA LYS A 146 -16.97 -6.67 1.65
C LYS A 146 -16.12 -5.48 2.11
N ASP A 147 -16.69 -4.66 2.99
CA ASP A 147 -16.00 -3.51 3.63
C ASP A 147 -15.51 -2.44 2.66
N ALA A 148 -16.00 -2.40 1.43
CA ALA A 148 -15.65 -1.41 0.43
C ALA A 148 -16.81 -1.02 -0.47
N ILE A 149 -16.72 0.17 -1.06
CA ILE A 149 -17.56 0.61 -2.17
C ILE A 149 -16.82 0.28 -3.46
N VAL A 150 -17.38 -0.64 -4.22
CA VAL A 150 -16.84 -1.01 -5.53
C VAL A 150 -17.32 -0.04 -6.59
N GLN A 151 -16.40 0.45 -7.41
CA GLN A 151 -16.65 1.35 -8.52
C GLN A 151 -16.07 0.76 -9.80
N THR A 152 -16.66 1.11 -10.91
CA THR A 152 -16.11 0.76 -12.23
C THR A 152 -15.72 2.00 -12.99
N ILE A 153 -14.63 1.90 -13.73
CA ILE A 153 -14.18 2.95 -14.63
C ILE A 153 -13.79 2.36 -15.97
N SER A 154 -14.16 3.06 -17.03
CA SER A 154 -13.78 2.72 -18.41
C SER A 154 -13.25 3.96 -19.10
N GLY A 155 -12.47 3.78 -20.14
CA GLY A 155 -11.95 4.87 -20.95
C GLY A 155 -10.46 4.71 -21.27
N PRO A 156 -9.95 5.60 -22.14
CA PRO A 156 -8.53 5.62 -22.50
C PRO A 156 -7.67 6.08 -21.30
N HIS A 157 -6.37 5.91 -21.42
CA HIS A 157 -5.44 6.54 -20.48
C HIS A 157 -5.66 8.07 -20.48
N PRO A 158 -5.75 8.73 -19.29
CA PRO A 158 -5.32 8.26 -17.96
C PRO A 158 -6.46 7.80 -17.01
N ALA A 159 -7.58 7.26 -17.52
CA ALA A 159 -8.70 6.84 -16.67
C ALA A 159 -8.29 5.92 -15.50
N GLY A 160 -7.28 5.06 -15.70
CA GLY A 160 -6.73 4.19 -14.66
C GLY A 160 -5.88 4.90 -13.58
N ASN A 161 -5.61 6.18 -13.70
CA ASN A 161 -4.86 6.91 -12.69
C ASN A 161 -5.72 7.17 -11.45
N VAL A 162 -5.23 6.81 -10.27
CA VAL A 162 -5.97 6.97 -9.02
C VAL A 162 -6.37 8.44 -8.74
N GLY A 163 -5.60 9.41 -9.18
CA GLY A 163 -5.94 10.83 -9.06
C GLY A 163 -7.20 11.20 -9.84
N ILE A 164 -7.39 10.63 -11.02
CA ILE A 164 -8.61 10.81 -11.84
C ILE A 164 -9.80 10.14 -11.14
N GLN A 165 -9.61 8.94 -10.63
CA GLN A 165 -10.65 8.21 -9.89
C GLN A 165 -11.11 8.98 -8.65
N ILE A 166 -10.18 9.52 -7.86
CA ILE A 166 -10.48 10.36 -6.69
C ILE A 166 -11.27 11.59 -7.12
N HIS A 167 -10.83 12.28 -8.20
CA HIS A 167 -11.51 13.48 -8.69
C HIS A 167 -12.98 13.21 -9.05
N HIS A 168 -13.27 12.09 -9.69
CA HIS A 168 -14.64 11.74 -10.08
C HIS A 168 -15.50 11.19 -8.93
N THR A 169 -14.87 10.67 -7.87
CA THR A 169 -15.60 10.06 -6.74
C THR A 169 -15.80 11.03 -5.59
N LYS A 170 -14.70 11.58 -5.10
CA LYS A 170 -14.64 12.54 -3.99
C LYS A 170 -13.51 13.54 -4.23
N PRO A 171 -13.74 14.58 -5.02
CA PRO A 171 -12.71 15.55 -5.34
C PRO A 171 -12.09 16.15 -4.06
N ILE A 172 -10.79 16.36 -4.13
CA ILE A 172 -10.06 17.10 -3.10
C ILE A 172 -10.16 18.57 -3.46
N THR A 173 -11.05 19.26 -2.78
CA THR A 173 -11.21 20.73 -2.88
C THR A 173 -10.41 21.40 -1.76
N PRO A 174 -9.88 22.61 -1.99
CA PRO A 174 -9.25 23.42 -0.94
C PRO A 174 -10.19 23.71 0.22
#